data_95f3eae6f58240981624cf31bb627d60
#
_entry.id   95f3eae6f58240981624cf31bb627d60
#
_cell.length_a   1.000
_cell.length_b   1.000
_cell.length_c   1.000
_cell.angle_alpha   90.00
_cell.angle_beta   90.00
_cell.angle_gamma   90.00
#
_symmetry.space_group_name_H-M   'P 1'
#
loop_
_entity.id
_entity.type
_entity.pdbx_description
1 polymer ?
#
loop_
_entity_poly.entity_id
_entity_poly.type
_entity_poly.pdbx_seq_one_letter_code
_entity_poly.pdbx_strand_id
1 'polypeptide(L)'
;TTPENAALIRDALEESGEIAPKLLRKFGITEGNRQTLLLGMFCSQLVNPYKYTVYPGFYESCGPDGEKLIEYVAKEHGAPIPVNQNFPTNVNLKLSQTKGHVGELPLDIVRECAEHGDRAVEAIDRAAATVSKNTGEFARLRNDIHCYREIAHSFAYKVKACEHVLNYKYTQDIKELDAAVPLLEKSLTHYRTLVSLTKATYRYANSMQTSMRRIPIAGDDGRMKHWTELLPEYEKELSNLKRNIAMLKAPQDN
;
A
#
# COMPACT_ATOMS: atom_id res chain seq x y z
N THR A 1 16.81 -30.13 -10.19
CA THR A 1 15.96 -29.74 -9.03
C THR A 1 15.39 -31.01 -8.44
N THR A 2 15.52 -31.20 -7.13
CA THR A 2 14.86 -32.30 -6.42
C THR A 2 13.34 -32.03 -6.34
N PRO A 3 12.50 -33.05 -6.14
CA PRO A 3 11.07 -32.85 -5.93
C PRO A 3 10.76 -31.87 -4.77
N GLU A 4 11.52 -31.96 -3.68
CA GLU A 4 11.40 -31.06 -2.52
C GLU A 4 11.70 -29.61 -2.90
N ASN A 5 12.76 -29.40 -3.67
CA ASN A 5 13.12 -28.06 -4.13
C ASN A 5 12.09 -27.48 -5.12
N ALA A 6 11.50 -28.33 -5.95
CA ALA A 6 10.41 -27.93 -6.84
C ALA A 6 9.16 -27.53 -6.05
N ALA A 7 8.87 -28.24 -4.96
CA ALA A 7 7.76 -27.88 -4.06
C ALA A 7 7.98 -26.52 -3.41
N LEU A 8 9.16 -26.22 -2.88
CA LEU A 8 9.50 -24.92 -2.30
C LEU A 8 9.36 -23.77 -3.31
N ILE A 9 9.81 -23.98 -4.56
CA ILE A 9 9.67 -22.96 -5.61
C ILE A 9 8.19 -22.74 -5.95
N ARG A 10 7.40 -23.80 -6.05
CA ARG A 10 5.96 -23.71 -6.27
C ARG A 10 5.28 -22.97 -5.14
N ASP A 11 5.55 -23.34 -3.89
CA ASP A 11 4.96 -22.71 -2.71
C ASP A 11 5.30 -21.19 -2.68
N ALA A 12 6.53 -20.83 -3.02
CA ALA A 12 6.94 -19.43 -3.13
C ALA A 12 6.17 -18.66 -4.22
N LEU A 13 5.91 -19.29 -5.36
CA LEU A 13 5.12 -18.70 -6.45
C LEU A 13 3.64 -18.57 -6.08
N GLU A 14 3.06 -19.59 -5.46
CA GLU A 14 1.67 -19.58 -4.99
C GLU A 14 1.47 -18.47 -3.95
N GLU A 15 2.32 -18.42 -2.93
CA GLU A 15 2.24 -17.38 -1.88
C GLU A 15 2.45 -15.97 -2.45
N SER A 16 3.47 -15.74 -3.26
CA SER A 16 3.69 -14.40 -3.85
C SER A 16 2.61 -13.98 -4.84
N GLY A 17 1.99 -14.96 -5.50
CA GLY A 17 0.88 -14.75 -6.44
C GLY A 17 -0.40 -14.19 -5.82
N GLU A 18 -0.60 -14.38 -4.51
CA GLU A 18 -1.75 -13.86 -3.77
C GLU A 18 -1.67 -12.35 -3.47
N ILE A 19 -0.46 -11.77 -3.47
CA ILE A 19 -0.23 -10.40 -2.99
C ILE A 19 -0.85 -9.36 -3.94
N ALA A 20 -0.41 -9.36 -5.20
CA ALA A 20 -0.83 -8.34 -6.15
C ALA A 20 -2.35 -8.33 -6.42
N PRO A 21 -3.02 -9.48 -6.63
CA PRO A 21 -4.47 -9.53 -6.80
C PRO A 21 -5.25 -8.97 -5.60
N LYS A 22 -4.83 -9.29 -4.37
CA LYS A 22 -5.48 -8.80 -3.14
C LYS A 22 -5.31 -7.29 -2.99
N LEU A 23 -4.08 -6.78 -3.13
CA LEU A 23 -3.83 -5.34 -3.05
C LEU A 23 -4.54 -4.56 -4.17
N LEU A 24 -4.52 -5.08 -5.41
CA LEU A 24 -5.20 -4.47 -6.56
C LEU A 24 -6.70 -4.39 -6.34
N ARG A 25 -7.31 -5.48 -5.91
CA ARG A 25 -8.74 -5.56 -5.65
C ARG A 25 -9.16 -4.59 -4.55
N LYS A 26 -8.37 -4.50 -3.46
CA LYS A 26 -8.75 -3.70 -2.30
C LYS A 26 -8.47 -2.22 -2.46
N PHE A 27 -7.31 -1.86 -3.02
CA PHE A 27 -6.83 -0.48 -2.98
C PHE A 27 -6.70 0.20 -4.35
N GLY A 28 -6.85 -0.52 -5.45
CA GLY A 28 -6.45 0.01 -6.75
C GLY A 28 -7.30 -0.32 -7.95
N ILE A 29 -8.48 -0.90 -7.78
CA ILE A 29 -9.28 -1.41 -8.92
C ILE A 29 -10.06 -0.31 -9.64
N THR A 30 -10.08 0.92 -9.20
CA THR A 30 -10.61 1.97 -10.05
C THR A 30 -9.74 2.12 -11.28
N GLU A 31 -10.34 2.31 -12.42
CA GLU A 31 -9.67 2.29 -13.72
C GLU A 31 -8.53 3.30 -13.86
N GLY A 32 -8.54 4.36 -13.08
CA GLY A 32 -7.46 5.35 -12.99
C GLY A 32 -6.28 4.96 -12.10
N ASN A 33 -6.44 3.98 -11.19
CA ASN A 33 -5.47 3.70 -10.12
C ASN A 33 -4.62 2.45 -10.33
N ARG A 34 -4.78 1.71 -11.43
CA ARG A 34 -4.01 0.50 -11.72
C ARG A 34 -2.50 0.71 -11.72
N GLN A 35 -2.06 1.89 -12.06
CA GLN A 35 -0.64 2.26 -12.12
C GLN A 35 -0.03 2.49 -10.74
N THR A 36 -0.83 3.01 -9.80
CA THR A 36 -0.37 3.33 -8.46
C THR A 36 0.04 2.09 -7.67
N LEU A 37 -0.53 0.94 -7.96
CA LEU A 37 -0.20 -0.30 -7.26
C LEU A 37 1.14 -0.89 -7.64
N LEU A 38 1.51 -0.85 -8.90
CA LEU A 38 2.82 -1.30 -9.35
C LEU A 38 3.95 -0.47 -8.74
N LEU A 39 3.65 0.79 -8.40
CA LEU A 39 4.59 1.74 -7.83
C LEU A 39 4.44 1.91 -6.32
N GLY A 40 3.35 1.40 -5.75
CA GLY A 40 2.87 1.73 -4.42
C GLY A 40 2.04 3.02 -4.42
N MET A 41 1.22 3.21 -3.40
CA MET A 41 0.42 4.41 -3.23
C MET A 41 1.12 5.40 -2.31
N PHE A 42 1.21 6.64 -2.72
CA PHE A 42 1.71 7.72 -1.91
C PHE A 42 0.70 8.87 -1.82
N CYS A 43 0.76 9.61 -0.75
CA CYS A 43 -0.04 10.81 -0.53
C CYS A 43 0.92 11.95 -0.23
N SER A 44 0.82 13.04 -0.98
CA SER A 44 1.64 14.22 -0.70
C SER A 44 1.37 14.83 0.67
N GLN A 45 0.19 14.54 1.23
CA GLN A 45 -0.23 15.04 2.53
C GLN A 45 -1.29 14.12 3.14
N LEU A 46 -0.95 13.46 4.25
CA LEU A 46 -1.87 12.58 4.98
C LEU A 46 -2.83 13.35 5.88
N VAL A 47 -2.40 14.46 6.47
CA VAL A 47 -3.20 15.34 7.28
C VAL A 47 -2.94 16.80 6.93
N ASN A 48 -3.99 17.61 6.90
CA ASN A 48 -3.88 19.04 6.73
C ASN A 48 -3.99 19.72 8.12
N PRO A 49 -3.06 20.60 8.51
CA PRO A 49 -3.09 21.24 9.82
C PRO A 49 -4.25 22.24 10.00
N TYR A 50 -4.85 22.73 8.92
CA TYR A 50 -5.96 23.70 8.98
C TYR A 50 -7.33 23.06 8.83
N LYS A 51 -7.42 22.00 8.08
CA LYS A 51 -8.59 21.15 7.96
C LYS A 51 -8.17 19.74 7.71
N TYR A 52 -8.89 18.79 8.24
CA TYR A 52 -8.65 17.40 7.97
C TYR A 52 -8.83 17.13 6.46
N THR A 53 -7.76 16.70 5.80
CA THR A 53 -7.78 16.32 4.38
C THR A 53 -7.34 14.89 4.25
N VAL A 54 -8.23 14.05 3.77
CA VAL A 54 -7.96 12.68 3.37
C VAL A 54 -7.66 12.68 1.88
N TYR A 55 -6.60 11.99 1.47
CA TYR A 55 -6.38 11.78 0.05
C TYR A 55 -7.41 10.76 -0.48
N PRO A 56 -8.39 11.20 -1.29
CA PRO A 56 -9.55 10.36 -1.61
C PRO A 56 -9.15 9.03 -2.27
N GLY A 57 -8.20 9.08 -3.20
CA GLY A 57 -7.79 7.91 -3.95
C GLY A 57 -7.28 6.76 -3.10
N PHE A 58 -6.58 7.05 -2.00
CA PHE A 58 -6.04 6.00 -1.12
C PHE A 58 -7.10 5.47 -0.15
N TYR A 59 -7.81 6.36 0.52
CA TYR A 59 -8.77 5.99 1.56
C TYR A 59 -10.11 5.51 1.01
N GLU A 60 -10.49 5.97 -0.18
CA GLU A 60 -11.75 5.65 -0.84
C GLU A 60 -11.64 4.58 -1.93
N SER A 61 -10.43 4.28 -2.43
CA SER A 61 -10.23 3.21 -3.39
C SER A 61 -10.38 1.86 -2.73
N CYS A 62 -11.44 1.15 -3.05
CA CYS A 62 -11.56 -0.25 -2.68
C CYS A 62 -12.14 -1.05 -3.85
N GLY A 63 -11.89 -2.35 -3.83
CA GLY A 63 -12.56 -3.29 -4.69
C GLY A 63 -14.05 -3.37 -4.41
N PRO A 64 -14.78 -4.13 -5.22
CA PRO A 64 -16.23 -4.26 -5.11
C PRO A 64 -16.69 -4.91 -3.81
N ASP A 65 -15.78 -5.66 -3.15
CA ASP A 65 -16.11 -6.47 -1.98
C ASP A 65 -15.48 -5.90 -0.71
N GLY A 66 -16.32 -5.52 0.25
CA GLY A 66 -15.90 -5.09 1.56
C GLY A 66 -15.67 -3.59 1.73
N GLU A 67 -15.13 -3.22 2.87
CA GLU A 67 -15.06 -1.83 3.34
C GLU A 67 -13.81 -1.10 2.87
N LYS A 68 -13.96 0.17 2.57
CA LYS A 68 -12.84 1.11 2.43
C LYS A 68 -12.24 1.41 3.80
N LEU A 69 -11.00 1.85 3.83
CA LEU A 69 -10.37 2.22 5.09
C LEU A 69 -11.14 3.33 5.82
N ILE A 70 -11.64 4.33 5.08
CA ILE A 70 -12.43 5.43 5.66
C ILE A 70 -13.78 4.95 6.21
N GLU A 71 -14.39 3.94 5.62
CA GLU A 71 -15.64 3.33 6.09
C GLU A 71 -15.40 2.48 7.34
N TYR A 72 -14.32 1.69 7.32
CA TYR A 72 -13.90 0.89 8.44
C TYR A 72 -13.73 1.74 9.71
N VAL A 73 -12.89 2.78 9.63
CA VAL A 73 -12.62 3.65 10.78
C VAL A 73 -13.88 4.42 11.22
N ALA A 74 -14.73 4.86 10.29
CA ALA A 74 -15.99 5.52 10.65
C ALA A 74 -16.89 4.60 11.48
N LYS A 75 -16.99 3.31 11.12
CA LYS A 75 -17.77 2.32 11.87
C LYS A 75 -17.21 2.06 13.26
N GLU A 76 -15.89 1.98 13.42
CA GLU A 76 -15.24 1.85 14.73
C GLU A 76 -15.59 3.00 15.67
N HIS A 77 -15.79 4.20 15.13
CA HIS A 77 -16.20 5.38 15.90
C HIS A 77 -17.72 5.59 15.96
N GLY A 78 -18.53 4.68 15.45
CA GLY A 78 -19.98 4.85 15.38
C GLY A 78 -20.40 6.10 14.59
N ALA A 79 -19.55 6.59 13.72
CA ALA A 79 -19.77 7.78 12.93
C ALA A 79 -20.53 7.47 11.62
N PRO A 80 -21.21 8.48 11.03
CA PRO A 80 -21.81 8.31 9.72
C PRO A 80 -20.76 7.88 8.68
N ILE A 81 -21.09 6.87 7.91
CA ILE A 81 -20.19 6.35 6.90
C ILE A 81 -20.09 7.31 5.74
N PRO A 82 -18.88 7.75 5.35
CA PRO A 82 -18.70 8.61 4.19
C PRO A 82 -19.10 7.85 2.91
N VAL A 83 -20.10 8.35 2.22
CA VAL A 83 -20.48 7.86 0.89
C VAL A 83 -19.87 8.80 -0.14
N ASN A 84 -19.17 8.25 -1.12
CA ASN A 84 -18.68 9.05 -2.23
C ASN A 84 -19.87 9.49 -3.09
N GLN A 85 -20.28 10.74 -2.92
CA GLN A 85 -21.43 11.30 -3.62
C GLN A 85 -21.23 11.43 -5.13
N ASN A 86 -19.97 11.51 -5.58
CA ASN A 86 -19.65 11.66 -7.00
C ASN A 86 -19.73 10.31 -7.75
N PHE A 87 -19.52 9.21 -7.05
CA PHE A 87 -19.57 7.86 -7.61
C PHE A 87 -20.26 6.87 -6.65
N PRO A 88 -21.55 7.09 -6.33
CA PRO A 88 -22.28 6.17 -5.47
C PRO A 88 -22.43 4.83 -6.18
N THR A 89 -21.84 3.79 -5.64
CA THR A 89 -22.08 2.42 -6.08
C THR A 89 -23.16 1.79 -5.21
N ASN A 90 -23.90 0.84 -5.75
CA ASN A 90 -24.90 0.08 -4.97
C ASN A 90 -24.26 -0.64 -3.76
N VAL A 91 -22.98 -1.00 -3.88
CA VAL A 91 -22.19 -1.61 -2.80
C VAL A 91 -21.95 -0.60 -1.68
N ASN A 92 -21.52 0.62 -2.00
CA ASN A 92 -21.29 1.68 -1.00
C ASN A 92 -22.58 2.04 -0.25
N LEU A 93 -23.70 2.12 -0.96
CA LEU A 93 -25.02 2.38 -0.34
C LEU A 93 -25.42 1.23 0.60
N LYS A 94 -25.20 -0.02 0.19
CA LYS A 94 -25.47 -1.19 1.03
C LYS A 94 -24.57 -1.24 2.26
N LEU A 95 -23.27 -0.99 2.10
CA LEU A 95 -22.31 -0.94 3.21
C LEU A 95 -22.63 0.17 4.21
N SER A 96 -23.07 1.34 3.73
CA SER A 96 -23.45 2.47 4.59
C SER A 96 -24.64 2.18 5.49
N GLN A 97 -25.44 1.19 5.16
CA GLN A 97 -26.64 0.79 5.93
C GLN A 97 -26.37 -0.31 6.96
N THR A 98 -25.19 -0.93 6.94
CA THR A 98 -24.84 -2.01 7.87
C THR A 98 -24.20 -1.45 9.14
N LYS A 99 -24.61 -1.99 10.31
CA LYS A 99 -24.07 -1.57 11.61
C LYS A 99 -22.73 -2.22 11.95
N GLY A 100 -22.39 -3.35 11.35
CA GLY A 100 -21.15 -4.07 11.61
C GLY A 100 -20.22 -4.05 10.41
N HIS A 101 -19.01 -4.55 10.60
CA HIS A 101 -18.06 -4.76 9.50
C HIS A 101 -18.56 -5.86 8.56
N VAL A 102 -18.34 -5.68 7.27
CA VAL A 102 -18.79 -6.63 6.24
C VAL A 102 -17.75 -6.79 5.13
N GLY A 103 -17.65 -8.03 4.64
CA GLY A 103 -16.75 -8.37 3.55
C GLY A 103 -15.28 -8.29 3.94
N GLU A 104 -14.44 -8.03 2.96
CA GLU A 104 -12.99 -7.92 3.16
C GLU A 104 -12.63 -6.60 3.86
N LEU A 105 -11.93 -6.71 4.97
CA LEU A 105 -11.49 -5.56 5.73
C LEU A 105 -10.09 -5.09 5.30
N PRO A 106 -9.85 -3.78 5.21
CA PRO A 106 -8.59 -3.25 4.67
C PRO A 106 -7.37 -3.67 5.48
N LEU A 107 -7.49 -3.75 6.80
CA LEU A 107 -6.39 -4.16 7.69
C LEU A 107 -6.08 -5.65 7.59
N ASP A 108 -7.10 -6.51 7.41
CA ASP A 108 -6.91 -7.94 7.22
C ASP A 108 -6.21 -8.23 5.90
N ILE A 109 -6.65 -7.62 4.82
CA ILE A 109 -6.04 -7.80 3.50
C ILE A 109 -4.55 -7.43 3.49
N VAL A 110 -4.16 -6.32 4.10
CA VAL A 110 -2.74 -5.94 4.12
C VAL A 110 -1.92 -6.83 5.05
N ARG A 111 -2.50 -7.31 6.15
CA ARG A 111 -1.88 -8.31 7.04
C ARG A 111 -1.64 -9.61 6.30
N GLU A 112 -2.64 -10.14 5.63
CA GLU A 112 -2.55 -11.36 4.82
C GLU A 112 -1.48 -11.23 3.72
N CYS A 113 -1.45 -10.11 3.00
CA CYS A 113 -0.44 -9.87 1.98
C CYS A 113 0.98 -9.87 2.54
N ALA A 114 1.20 -9.29 3.73
CA ALA A 114 2.50 -9.31 4.39
C ALA A 114 2.91 -10.73 4.81
N GLU A 115 1.97 -11.51 5.37
CA GLU A 115 2.18 -12.91 5.74
C GLU A 115 2.48 -13.80 4.52
N HIS A 116 1.76 -13.60 3.41
CA HIS A 116 2.05 -14.26 2.12
C HIS A 116 3.47 -13.93 1.65
N GLY A 117 3.88 -12.66 1.73
CA GLY A 117 5.22 -12.23 1.37
C GLY A 117 6.31 -12.90 2.19
N ASP A 118 6.11 -13.01 3.50
CA ASP A 118 7.08 -13.65 4.40
C ASP A 118 7.20 -15.15 4.10
N ARG A 119 6.08 -15.87 3.91
CA ARG A 119 6.09 -17.28 3.54
C ARG A 119 6.73 -17.52 2.17
N ALA A 120 6.46 -16.66 1.19
CA ALA A 120 7.05 -16.74 -0.13
C ALA A 120 8.58 -16.60 -0.09
N VAL A 121 9.09 -15.62 0.66
CA VAL A 121 10.54 -15.40 0.82
C VAL A 121 11.18 -16.56 1.58
N GLU A 122 10.56 -17.05 2.66
CA GLU A 122 11.07 -18.23 3.38
C GLU A 122 11.22 -19.43 2.45
N ALA A 123 10.21 -19.72 1.62
CA ALA A 123 10.22 -20.86 0.71
C ALA A 123 11.30 -20.71 -0.37
N ILE A 124 11.40 -19.56 -1.03
CA ILE A 124 12.38 -19.35 -2.11
C ILE A 124 13.81 -19.30 -1.59
N ASP A 125 14.05 -18.78 -0.40
CA ASP A 125 15.37 -18.72 0.21
C ASP A 125 15.84 -20.10 0.66
N ARG A 126 14.96 -20.95 1.15
CA ARG A 126 15.25 -22.36 1.41
C ARG A 126 15.59 -23.10 0.12
N ALA A 127 14.86 -22.87 -0.96
CA ALA A 127 15.14 -23.45 -2.25
C ALA A 127 16.52 -23.04 -2.79
N ALA A 128 16.97 -21.83 -2.52
CA ALA A 128 18.23 -21.28 -3.02
C ALA A 128 19.46 -22.12 -2.64
N ALA A 129 19.42 -22.80 -1.48
CA ALA A 129 20.54 -23.60 -0.98
C ALA A 129 20.90 -24.79 -1.90
N THR A 130 19.97 -25.27 -2.73
CA THR A 130 20.13 -26.50 -3.53
C THR A 130 19.97 -26.29 -5.03
N VAL A 131 19.74 -25.07 -5.49
CA VAL A 131 19.63 -24.75 -6.92
C VAL A 131 20.99 -24.80 -7.59
N SER A 132 21.12 -25.68 -8.57
CA SER A 132 22.37 -25.89 -9.34
C SER A 132 22.23 -25.70 -10.86
N LYS A 133 21.00 -25.58 -11.36
CA LYS A 133 20.69 -25.36 -12.78
C LYS A 133 19.85 -24.12 -12.95
N ASN A 134 20.01 -23.42 -14.06
CA ASN A 134 19.29 -22.18 -14.39
C ASN A 134 19.40 -21.12 -13.27
N THR A 135 20.58 -21.04 -12.65
CA THR A 135 20.82 -20.20 -11.48
C THR A 135 20.53 -18.72 -11.74
N GLY A 136 20.77 -18.23 -12.95
CA GLY A 136 20.48 -16.86 -13.34
C GLY A 136 18.98 -16.56 -13.41
N GLU A 137 18.16 -17.51 -13.87
CA GLU A 137 16.71 -17.38 -13.89
C GLU A 137 16.14 -17.50 -12.47
N PHE A 138 16.64 -18.45 -11.69
CA PHE A 138 16.27 -18.58 -10.29
C PHE A 138 16.59 -17.31 -9.49
N ALA A 139 17.76 -16.69 -9.72
CA ALA A 139 18.12 -15.43 -9.06
C ALA A 139 17.13 -14.30 -9.38
N ARG A 140 16.66 -14.21 -10.64
CA ARG A 140 15.62 -13.25 -11.02
C ARG A 140 14.30 -13.53 -10.30
N LEU A 141 13.84 -14.78 -10.32
CA LEU A 141 12.62 -15.20 -9.63
C LEU A 141 12.69 -14.90 -8.13
N ARG A 142 13.81 -15.22 -7.49
CA ARG A 142 14.03 -14.93 -6.08
C ARG A 142 13.95 -13.43 -5.81
N ASN A 143 14.58 -12.61 -6.66
CA ASN A 143 14.51 -11.16 -6.55
C ASN A 143 13.07 -10.64 -6.69
N ASP A 144 12.28 -11.18 -7.61
CA ASP A 144 10.88 -10.79 -7.80
C ASP A 144 10.04 -11.10 -6.56
N ILE A 145 10.23 -12.27 -5.96
CA ILE A 145 9.53 -12.66 -4.73
C ILE A 145 9.90 -11.73 -3.56
N HIS A 146 11.17 -11.38 -3.42
CA HIS A 146 11.59 -10.38 -2.44
C HIS A 146 10.95 -9.01 -2.71
N CYS A 147 10.82 -8.58 -3.97
CA CYS A 147 10.11 -7.34 -4.33
C CYS A 147 8.63 -7.38 -3.91
N TYR A 148 7.94 -8.50 -4.12
CA TYR A 148 6.54 -8.66 -3.69
C TYR A 148 6.41 -8.56 -2.16
N ARG A 149 7.31 -9.18 -1.41
CA ARG A 149 7.34 -9.04 0.06
C ARG A 149 7.50 -7.59 0.49
N GLU A 150 8.46 -6.88 -0.08
CA GLU A 150 8.75 -5.51 0.31
C GLU A 150 7.59 -4.56 -0.01
N ILE A 151 6.91 -4.73 -1.14
CA ILE A 151 5.73 -3.91 -1.45
C ILE A 151 4.57 -4.24 -0.52
N ALA A 152 4.37 -5.52 -0.16
CA ALA A 152 3.31 -5.94 0.76
C ALA A 152 3.51 -5.33 2.15
N HIS A 153 4.72 -5.39 2.70
CA HIS A 153 5.03 -4.77 4.00
C HIS A 153 4.95 -3.25 3.97
N SER A 154 5.44 -2.61 2.88
CA SER A 154 5.31 -1.17 2.70
C SER A 154 3.84 -0.75 2.76
N PHE A 155 2.95 -1.46 2.05
CA PHE A 155 1.52 -1.22 2.09
C PHE A 155 0.92 -1.46 3.48
N ALA A 156 1.24 -2.58 4.12
CA ALA A 156 0.69 -2.93 5.42
C ALA A 156 0.99 -1.84 6.47
N TYR A 157 2.22 -1.37 6.52
CA TYR A 157 2.58 -0.29 7.43
C TYR A 157 1.95 1.05 7.07
N LYS A 158 1.82 1.35 5.77
CA LYS A 158 1.17 2.58 5.32
C LYS A 158 -0.32 2.60 5.65
N VAL A 159 -1.03 1.51 5.42
CA VAL A 159 -2.46 1.41 5.75
C VAL A 159 -2.69 1.56 7.25
N LYS A 160 -1.85 0.93 8.10
CA LYS A 160 -1.89 1.13 9.55
C LYS A 160 -1.61 2.58 9.96
N ALA A 161 -0.64 3.25 9.32
CA ALA A 161 -0.41 4.68 9.56
C ALA A 161 -1.63 5.53 9.18
N CYS A 162 -2.28 5.20 8.06
CA CYS A 162 -3.48 5.89 7.60
C CYS A 162 -4.69 5.64 8.50
N GLU A 163 -4.81 4.46 9.10
CA GLU A 163 -5.81 4.17 10.14
C GLU A 163 -5.69 5.16 11.31
N HIS A 164 -4.49 5.35 11.85
CA HIS A 164 -4.23 6.34 12.91
C HIS A 164 -4.57 7.77 12.48
N VAL A 165 -4.23 8.16 11.25
CA VAL A 165 -4.60 9.48 10.71
C VAL A 165 -6.12 9.64 10.63
N LEU A 166 -6.84 8.59 10.26
CA LEU A 166 -8.30 8.59 10.23
C LEU A 166 -8.90 8.58 11.65
N ASN A 167 -8.31 7.88 12.61
CA ASN A 167 -8.71 7.94 14.02
C ASN A 167 -8.60 9.37 14.57
N TYR A 168 -7.52 10.07 14.25
CA TYR A 168 -7.37 11.49 14.62
C TYR A 168 -8.54 12.35 14.13
N LYS A 169 -9.12 12.05 12.97
CA LYS A 169 -10.30 12.77 12.46
C LYS A 169 -11.45 12.75 13.44
N TYR A 170 -11.66 11.65 14.17
CA TYR A 170 -12.78 11.47 15.08
C TYR A 170 -12.44 11.81 16.53
N THR A 171 -11.22 11.52 16.96
CA THR A 171 -10.80 11.69 18.35
C THR A 171 -10.20 13.07 18.65
N GLN A 172 -9.60 13.71 17.64
CA GLN A 172 -8.74 14.89 17.78
C GLN A 172 -7.57 14.68 18.75
N ASP A 173 -7.24 13.43 19.08
CA ASP A 173 -6.08 13.10 19.91
C ASP A 173 -4.81 13.09 19.06
N ILE A 174 -3.93 14.03 19.33
CA ILE A 174 -2.65 14.17 18.62
C ILE A 174 -1.75 12.92 18.73
N LYS A 175 -1.95 12.09 19.75
CA LYS A 175 -1.23 10.83 19.93
C LYS A 175 -1.48 9.85 18.77
N GLU A 176 -2.64 9.92 18.14
CA GLU A 176 -2.93 9.12 16.94
C GLU A 176 -1.98 9.49 15.80
N LEU A 177 -1.74 10.77 15.58
CA LEU A 177 -0.79 11.22 14.57
C LEU A 177 0.66 10.87 14.93
N ASP A 178 1.02 10.95 16.22
CA ASP A 178 2.34 10.51 16.69
C ASP A 178 2.54 9.01 16.46
N ALA A 179 1.51 8.19 16.65
CA ALA A 179 1.55 6.75 16.39
C ALA A 179 1.67 6.41 14.89
N ALA A 180 1.15 7.26 14.01
CA ALA A 180 1.27 7.07 12.56
C ALA A 180 2.70 7.23 12.05
N VAL A 181 3.53 8.09 12.68
CA VAL A 181 4.89 8.39 12.21
C VAL A 181 5.79 7.16 12.13
N PRO A 182 5.99 6.36 13.20
CA PRO A 182 6.86 5.19 13.14
C PRO A 182 6.36 4.12 12.16
N LEU A 183 5.06 4.03 11.92
CA LEU A 183 4.49 3.12 10.93
C LEU A 183 4.84 3.59 9.52
N LEU A 184 4.71 4.88 9.23
CA LEU A 184 5.08 5.42 7.94
C LEU A 184 6.60 5.33 7.68
N GLU A 185 7.43 5.46 8.73
CA GLU A 185 8.87 5.22 8.65
C GLU A 185 9.20 3.78 8.28
N LYS A 186 8.50 2.80 8.89
CA LYS A 186 8.64 1.38 8.52
C LYS A 186 8.20 1.14 7.08
N SER A 187 7.07 1.70 6.66
CA SER A 187 6.62 1.65 5.26
C SER A 187 7.71 2.14 4.31
N LEU A 188 8.29 3.29 4.60
CA LEU A 188 9.37 3.88 3.80
C LEU A 188 10.64 3.01 3.79
N THR A 189 10.97 2.34 4.89
CA THR A 189 12.11 1.42 4.97
C THR A 189 11.93 0.25 3.99
N HIS A 190 10.77 -0.38 3.96
CA HIS A 190 10.46 -1.43 3.01
C HIS A 190 10.47 -0.92 1.57
N TYR A 191 9.94 0.28 1.33
CA TYR A 191 9.99 0.88 0.00
C TYR A 191 11.42 1.16 -0.48
N ARG A 192 12.33 1.60 0.39
CA ARG A 192 13.76 1.76 0.08
C ARG A 192 14.43 0.43 -0.28
N THR A 193 14.07 -0.64 0.42
CA THR A 193 14.53 -2.00 0.07
C THR A 193 14.02 -2.40 -1.31
N LEU A 194 12.75 -2.17 -1.62
CA LEU A 194 12.18 -2.40 -2.95
C LEU A 194 12.95 -1.63 -4.04
N VAL A 195 13.25 -0.36 -3.80
CA VAL A 195 14.06 0.47 -4.70
C VAL A 195 15.43 -0.16 -4.95
N SER A 196 16.09 -0.65 -3.89
CA SER A 196 17.39 -1.32 -4.00
C SER A 196 17.34 -2.59 -4.83
N LEU A 197 16.32 -3.44 -4.64
CA LEU A 197 16.11 -4.68 -5.35
C LEU A 197 15.78 -4.47 -6.84
N THR A 198 15.08 -3.38 -7.16
CA THR A 198 14.57 -3.11 -8.52
C THR A 198 15.53 -2.31 -9.37
N LYS A 199 16.43 -1.53 -8.77
CA LYS A 199 17.31 -0.56 -9.45
C LYS A 199 18.13 -1.14 -10.61
N ALA A 200 18.65 -2.36 -10.46
CA ALA A 200 19.47 -3.01 -11.48
C ALA A 200 18.69 -4.06 -12.30
N THR A 201 17.44 -4.35 -11.94
CA THR A 201 16.68 -5.49 -12.47
C THR A 201 15.59 -5.05 -13.43
N TYR A 202 14.98 -3.90 -13.17
CA TYR A 202 13.84 -3.41 -13.93
C TYR A 202 14.14 -2.07 -14.60
N ARG A 203 13.55 -1.87 -15.78
CA ARG A 203 13.58 -0.57 -16.47
C ARG A 203 12.49 0.36 -15.97
N TYR A 204 11.32 -0.19 -15.66
CA TYR A 204 10.11 0.54 -15.29
C TYR A 204 9.37 -0.18 -14.20
N ALA A 205 8.66 0.57 -13.38
CA ALA A 205 7.71 0.04 -12.41
C ALA A 205 6.32 -0.19 -13.03
N ASN A 206 5.92 0.59 -14.02
CA ASN A 206 4.65 0.46 -14.71
C ASN A 206 4.78 -0.37 -16.01
N SER A 207 3.76 -1.17 -16.30
CA SER A 207 3.76 -2.00 -17.51
C SER A 207 3.57 -1.17 -18.79
N MET A 208 4.01 -1.73 -19.92
CA MET A 208 3.81 -1.13 -21.25
C MET A 208 2.33 -0.88 -21.58
N GLN A 209 1.43 -1.74 -21.10
CA GLN A 209 -0.02 -1.61 -21.32
C GLN A 209 -0.61 -0.39 -20.60
N THR A 210 0.05 0.08 -19.56
CA THR A 210 -0.38 1.23 -18.78
C THR A 210 0.41 2.50 -19.10
N SER A 211 1.26 2.48 -20.11
CA SER A 211 2.07 3.62 -20.52
C SER A 211 1.25 4.87 -20.90
N MET A 212 0.00 4.67 -21.33
CA MET A 212 -0.95 5.74 -21.62
C MET A 212 -1.61 6.33 -20.37
N ARG A 213 -1.50 5.65 -19.23
CA ARG A 213 -2.07 6.06 -17.94
C ARG A 213 -0.93 6.33 -16.97
N ARG A 214 -0.30 7.46 -17.13
CA ARG A 214 0.90 7.83 -16.39
C ARG A 214 0.52 8.39 -15.04
N ILE A 215 1.30 8.05 -14.03
CA ILE A 215 1.14 8.66 -12.72
C ILE A 215 1.67 10.08 -12.81
N PRO A 216 0.86 11.10 -12.56
CA PRO A 216 1.33 12.46 -12.47
C PRO A 216 2.16 12.65 -11.20
N ILE A 217 3.47 12.52 -11.31
CA ILE A 217 4.41 12.87 -10.25
C ILE A 217 5.02 14.19 -10.63
N ALA A 218 4.80 15.23 -9.83
CA ALA A 218 5.35 16.55 -10.05
C ALA A 218 5.15 17.10 -11.49
N GLY A 219 4.00 16.82 -12.07
CA GLY A 219 3.70 17.06 -13.47
C GLY A 219 3.86 15.81 -14.32
N ASP A 220 2.89 15.56 -15.20
CA ASP A 220 2.96 14.43 -16.13
C ASP A 220 3.91 14.80 -17.27
N ASP A 221 5.13 14.27 -17.22
CA ASP A 221 6.12 14.40 -18.27
C ASP A 221 6.00 13.33 -19.36
N GLY A 222 5.01 12.48 -19.23
CA GLY A 222 4.72 11.46 -20.20
C GLY A 222 5.63 10.25 -20.20
N ARG A 223 6.56 10.10 -19.25
CA ARG A 223 7.51 8.99 -19.19
C ARG A 223 7.01 7.86 -18.28
N MET A 224 7.50 6.67 -18.54
CA MET A 224 7.41 5.56 -17.61
C MET A 224 8.29 5.86 -16.39
N LYS A 225 7.80 5.51 -15.21
CA LYS A 225 8.49 5.77 -13.95
C LYS A 225 9.10 4.50 -13.38
N HIS A 226 10.21 4.67 -12.66
CA HIS A 226 10.84 3.64 -11.87
C HIS A 226 10.61 3.90 -10.38
N TRP A 227 10.70 2.88 -9.54
CA TRP A 227 10.56 3.02 -8.07
C TRP A 227 11.54 4.05 -7.49
N THR A 228 12.74 4.19 -8.06
CA THR A 228 13.73 5.20 -7.64
C THR A 228 13.23 6.62 -7.85
N GLU A 229 12.41 6.87 -8.86
CA GLU A 229 11.87 8.21 -9.15
C GLU A 229 10.71 8.57 -8.22
N LEU A 230 10.07 7.55 -7.61
CA LEU A 230 8.98 7.75 -6.64
C LEU A 230 9.47 7.88 -5.21
N LEU A 231 10.65 7.38 -4.88
CA LEU A 231 11.19 7.43 -3.53
C LEU A 231 11.18 8.85 -2.91
N PRO A 232 11.57 9.92 -3.61
CA PRO A 232 11.48 11.27 -3.08
C PRO A 232 10.08 11.69 -2.66
N GLU A 233 9.03 11.21 -3.36
CA GLU A 233 7.65 11.53 -3.01
C GLU A 233 7.21 10.83 -1.71
N TYR A 234 7.65 9.60 -1.47
CA TYR A 234 7.42 8.92 -0.19
C TYR A 234 8.16 9.59 0.96
N GLU A 235 9.39 10.05 0.73
CA GLU A 235 10.16 10.81 1.73
C GLU A 235 9.50 12.15 2.05
N LYS A 236 8.96 12.82 1.04
CA LYS A 236 8.19 14.05 1.19
C LYS A 236 6.89 13.83 1.96
N GLU A 237 6.18 12.72 1.72
CA GLU A 237 4.98 12.34 2.47
C GLU A 237 5.26 12.27 3.98
N LEU A 238 6.32 11.55 4.37
CA LEU A 238 6.74 11.45 5.78
C LEU A 238 7.14 12.81 6.36
N SER A 239 7.91 13.59 5.61
CA SER A 239 8.34 14.93 6.03
C SER A 239 7.15 15.87 6.22
N ASN A 240 6.16 15.80 5.34
CA ASN A 240 4.93 16.58 5.43
C ASN A 240 4.10 16.16 6.65
N LEU A 241 3.97 14.85 6.93
CA LEU A 241 3.26 14.39 8.12
C LEU A 241 3.89 14.96 9.40
N LYS A 242 5.22 14.81 9.55
CA LYS A 242 5.95 15.34 10.71
C LYS A 242 5.79 16.86 10.88
N ARG A 243 5.91 17.61 9.78
CA ARG A 243 5.71 19.06 9.78
C ARG A 243 4.28 19.44 10.21
N ASN A 244 3.27 18.76 9.65
CA ASN A 244 1.88 19.05 9.97
C ASN A 244 1.54 18.73 11.43
N ILE A 245 2.10 17.65 11.99
CA ILE A 245 1.97 17.34 13.42
C ILE A 245 2.59 18.46 14.27
N ALA A 246 3.78 18.95 13.91
CA ALA A 246 4.42 20.04 14.62
C ALA A 246 3.56 21.34 14.58
N MET A 247 2.95 21.64 13.44
CA MET A 247 2.02 22.78 13.31
C MET A 247 0.77 22.62 14.18
N LEU A 248 0.22 21.42 14.27
CA LEU A 248 -0.96 21.14 15.11
C LEU A 248 -0.64 21.21 16.61
N LYS A 249 0.60 20.94 17.00
CA LYS A 249 1.08 21.04 18.39
C LYS A 249 1.52 22.46 18.79
N ALA A 250 1.76 23.32 17.82
CA ALA A 250 2.15 24.70 18.10
C ALA A 250 1.01 25.44 18.83
N PRO A 251 1.30 26.31 19.82
CA PRO A 251 0.31 27.17 20.42
C PRO A 251 -0.39 27.98 19.31
N GLN A 252 -1.72 27.94 19.29
CA GLN A 252 -2.47 28.85 18.45
C GLN A 252 -2.43 30.21 19.16
N ASP A 253 -1.67 31.16 18.59
CA ASP A 253 -1.77 32.57 19.04
C ASP A 253 -3.20 33.04 18.81
N ASN A 254 -3.93 33.21 19.91
CA ASN A 254 -5.26 33.79 19.95
C ASN A 254 -5.22 35.29 19.69
#